data_2faedc884f35aa2216824ee295bd0a6d
#
_entry.id   2faedc884f35aa2216824ee295bd0a6d
#
_cell.length_a   1.000
_cell.length_b   1.000
_cell.length_c   1.000
_cell.angle_alpha   90.00
_cell.angle_beta   90.00
_cell.angle_gamma   90.00
#
_symmetry.space_group_name_H-M   'P 1'
#
loop_
_entity.id
_entity.type
_entity.pdbx_description
1 polymer ?
#
loop_
_entity_poly.entity_id
_entity_poly.type
_entity_poly.pdbx_seq_one_letter_code
_entity_poly.pdbx_strand_id
1 'polypeptide(L)'
;MAQKGVIYILTNPSFPQYVKIGYADNVESRLKQLNNSECIPFAFRIYATYEVEERLTDLKLHALIDQLNPNLRSIDEVDGKKRVREFYAMSKEQAYSILETIAILGGRKNRLKLWELSEEQRKDVELAAEIEDEHHERIIIPFITWIKSYP
;
A
#
# COMPACT_ATOMS: atom_id res chain seq x y z
N MET A 1 -25.57 -12.51 -12.86
CA MET A 1 -24.41 -12.97 -12.09
C MET A 1 -23.75 -11.79 -11.41
N ALA A 2 -23.52 -11.90 -10.12
CA ALA A 2 -22.72 -10.89 -9.43
C ALA A 2 -21.30 -10.90 -9.98
N GLN A 3 -20.78 -9.75 -10.36
CA GLN A 3 -19.44 -9.60 -10.87
C GLN A 3 -18.45 -9.77 -9.70
N LYS A 4 -17.59 -10.75 -9.80
CA LYS A 4 -16.58 -11.01 -8.78
C LYS A 4 -15.47 -9.99 -8.89
N GLY A 5 -15.22 -9.27 -7.83
CA GLY A 5 -14.11 -8.36 -7.73
C GLY A 5 -13.06 -8.87 -6.75
N VAL A 6 -12.03 -8.07 -6.56
CA VAL A 6 -10.97 -8.38 -5.60
C VAL A 6 -10.69 -7.19 -4.69
N ILE A 7 -10.40 -7.48 -3.44
CA ILE A 7 -9.70 -6.55 -2.57
C ILE A 7 -8.21 -6.73 -2.84
N TYR A 8 -7.51 -5.64 -3.06
CA TYR A 8 -6.08 -5.68 -3.35
C TYR A 8 -5.27 -4.94 -2.30
N ILE A 9 -4.05 -5.41 -2.10
CA ILE A 9 -3.02 -4.70 -1.36
C ILE A 9 -1.94 -4.34 -2.38
N LEU A 10 -1.72 -3.05 -2.58
CA LEU A 10 -0.67 -2.55 -3.44
C LEU A 10 0.44 -1.93 -2.61
N THR A 11 1.66 -2.08 -3.07
CA THR A 11 2.84 -1.42 -2.51
C THR A 11 3.50 -0.57 -3.58
N ASN A 12 4.29 0.40 -3.13
CA ASN A 12 5.09 1.23 -4.02
C ASN A 12 6.40 1.58 -3.33
N PRO A 13 7.55 1.33 -3.96
CA PRO A 13 8.85 1.69 -3.40
C PRO A 13 9.01 3.18 -3.12
N SER A 14 8.21 4.04 -3.77
CA SER A 14 8.19 5.49 -3.52
C SER A 14 7.66 5.84 -2.13
N PHE A 15 6.83 4.98 -1.53
CA PHE A 15 6.27 5.18 -0.18
C PHE A 15 6.35 3.87 0.62
N PRO A 16 7.55 3.51 1.10
CA PRO A 16 7.74 2.22 1.75
C PRO A 16 6.99 2.06 3.09
N GLN A 17 6.53 3.16 3.69
CA GLN A 17 5.79 3.13 4.95
C GLN A 17 4.28 2.96 4.75
N TYR A 18 3.80 2.94 3.51
CA TYR A 18 2.38 2.89 3.20
C TYR A 18 2.02 1.70 2.33
N VAL A 19 0.80 1.21 2.53
CA VAL A 19 0.15 0.29 1.61
C VAL A 19 -1.15 0.91 1.13
N LYS A 20 -1.59 0.54 -0.06
CA LYS A 20 -2.90 0.90 -0.58
C LYS A 20 -3.79 -0.32 -0.53
N ILE A 21 -4.96 -0.20 0.11
CA ILE A 21 -5.98 -1.24 0.15
C ILE A 21 -7.20 -0.72 -0.59
N GLY A 22 -7.69 -1.46 -1.55
CA GLY A 22 -8.85 -1.05 -2.33
C GLY A 22 -9.55 -2.23 -2.97
N TYR A 23 -10.58 -1.91 -3.72
CA TYR A 23 -11.40 -2.86 -4.44
C TYR A 23 -11.36 -2.56 -5.95
N ALA A 24 -11.34 -3.60 -6.74
CA ALA A 24 -11.45 -3.48 -8.19
C ALA A 24 -12.17 -4.69 -8.77
N ASP A 25 -12.97 -4.47 -9.81
CA ASP A 25 -13.56 -5.54 -10.59
C ASP A 25 -12.49 -6.26 -11.42
N ASN A 26 -11.48 -5.50 -11.88
CA ASN A 26 -10.31 -6.02 -12.57
C ASN A 26 -9.07 -5.32 -12.03
N VAL A 27 -8.28 -6.04 -11.25
CA VAL A 27 -7.10 -5.47 -10.57
C VAL A 27 -6.01 -5.02 -11.56
N GLU A 28 -5.84 -5.74 -12.66
CA GLU A 28 -4.81 -5.41 -13.66
C GLU A 28 -5.15 -4.11 -14.38
N SER A 29 -6.42 -3.90 -14.73
CA SER A 29 -6.88 -2.64 -15.30
C SER A 29 -6.74 -1.49 -14.32
N ARG A 30 -7.07 -1.72 -13.06
CA ARG A 30 -6.92 -0.71 -12.00
C ARG A 30 -5.46 -0.34 -11.79
N LEU A 31 -4.58 -1.32 -11.80
CA LEU A 31 -3.14 -1.11 -11.68
C LEU A 31 -2.61 -0.22 -12.80
N LYS A 32 -3.04 -0.48 -14.05
CA LYS A 32 -2.67 0.36 -15.19
C LYS A 32 -3.13 1.81 -15.02
N GLN A 33 -4.36 2.02 -14.54
CA GLN A 33 -4.87 3.37 -14.28
C GLN A 33 -4.03 4.10 -13.24
N LEU A 34 -3.69 3.43 -12.15
CA LEU A 34 -2.89 4.01 -11.07
C LEU A 34 -1.46 4.33 -11.52
N ASN A 35 -0.91 3.51 -12.40
CA ASN A 35 0.47 3.66 -12.89
C ASN A 35 0.59 4.60 -14.09
N ASN A 36 -0.51 5.14 -14.60
CA ASN A 36 -0.47 6.15 -15.66
C ASN A 36 -0.01 7.53 -15.18
N SER A 37 0.09 7.74 -13.88
CA SER A 37 0.54 9.02 -13.34
C SER A 37 2.05 9.19 -13.48
N GLU A 38 2.49 10.30 -14.05
CA GLU A 38 3.90 10.68 -14.13
C GLU A 38 4.44 11.26 -12.81
N CYS A 39 3.55 11.44 -11.83
CA CYS A 39 3.91 12.04 -10.53
C CYS A 39 4.55 11.06 -9.55
N ILE A 40 4.63 9.78 -9.90
CA ILE A 40 5.11 8.73 -9.02
C ILE A 40 6.41 8.16 -9.60
N PRO A 41 7.54 8.17 -8.84
CA PRO A 41 8.84 7.68 -9.34
C PRO A 41 8.85 6.19 -9.68
N PHE A 42 8.10 5.38 -8.92
CA PHE A 42 8.02 3.94 -9.15
C PHE A 42 6.56 3.51 -9.32
N ALA A 43 6.36 2.46 -10.09
CA ALA A 43 5.03 1.91 -10.32
C ALA A 43 4.51 1.16 -9.09
N PHE A 44 3.20 1.23 -8.88
CA PHE A 44 2.53 0.35 -7.93
C PHE A 44 2.65 -1.11 -8.38
N ARG A 45 2.72 -2.00 -7.42
CA ARG A 45 2.73 -3.43 -7.65
C ARG A 45 1.78 -4.14 -6.71
N ILE A 46 1.23 -5.24 -7.17
CA ILE A 46 0.29 -6.04 -6.40
C ILE A 46 1.08 -6.89 -5.41
N TYR A 47 0.73 -6.78 -4.12
CA TYR A 47 1.27 -7.67 -3.10
C TYR A 47 0.36 -8.84 -2.82
N ALA A 48 -0.94 -8.59 -2.67
CA ALA A 48 -1.93 -9.63 -2.43
C ALA A 48 -3.29 -9.24 -3.00
N THR A 49 -4.09 -10.26 -3.32
CA THR A 49 -5.48 -10.09 -3.72
C THR A 49 -6.36 -11.09 -2.98
N TYR A 50 -7.57 -10.67 -2.69
CA TYR A 50 -8.60 -11.51 -2.08
C TYR A 50 -9.88 -11.40 -2.91
N GLU A 51 -10.32 -12.50 -3.50
CA GLU A 51 -11.55 -12.53 -4.28
C GLU A 51 -12.77 -12.39 -3.37
N VAL A 52 -13.63 -11.43 -3.68
CA VAL A 52 -14.86 -11.19 -2.94
C VAL A 52 -16.04 -11.13 -3.91
N GLU A 53 -17.22 -11.43 -3.40
CA GLU A 53 -18.45 -11.39 -4.21
C GLU A 53 -19.08 -10.01 -4.23
N GLU A 54 -18.76 -9.17 -3.25
CA GLU A 54 -19.37 -7.87 -3.08
C GLU A 54 -18.33 -6.80 -2.71
N ARG A 55 -18.52 -5.60 -3.28
CA ARG A 55 -17.74 -4.42 -2.88
C ARG A 55 -17.96 -4.06 -1.40
N LEU A 56 -19.08 -4.46 -0.82
CA LEU A 56 -19.39 -4.23 0.59
C LEU A 56 -18.29 -4.77 1.51
N THR A 57 -17.65 -5.88 1.11
CA THR A 57 -16.54 -6.46 1.89
C THR A 57 -15.37 -5.48 2.02
N ASP A 58 -15.03 -4.77 0.95
CA ASP A 58 -13.99 -3.73 0.98
C ASP A 58 -14.38 -2.58 1.93
N LEU A 59 -15.60 -2.09 1.84
CA LEU A 59 -16.08 -1.02 2.70
C LEU A 59 -16.07 -1.42 4.18
N LYS A 60 -16.44 -2.65 4.49
CA LYS A 60 -16.41 -3.20 5.85
C LYS A 60 -14.97 -3.37 6.35
N LEU A 61 -14.06 -3.77 5.47
CA LEU A 61 -12.64 -3.88 5.80
C LEU A 61 -12.06 -2.52 6.19
N HIS A 62 -12.31 -1.48 5.40
CA HIS A 62 -11.87 -0.13 5.72
C HIS A 62 -12.44 0.36 7.05
N ALA A 63 -13.74 0.11 7.30
CA ALA A 63 -14.38 0.46 8.56
C ALA A 63 -13.73 -0.27 9.75
N LEU A 64 -13.41 -1.54 9.59
CA LEU A 64 -12.73 -2.31 10.64
C LEU A 64 -11.36 -1.75 10.98
N ILE A 65 -10.55 -1.45 9.96
CA ILE A 65 -9.22 -0.87 10.18
C ILE A 65 -9.33 0.49 10.86
N ASP A 66 -10.27 1.33 10.44
CA ASP A 66 -10.50 2.64 11.03
C ASP A 66 -10.92 2.55 12.50
N GLN A 67 -11.69 1.53 12.87
CA GLN A 67 -12.06 1.27 14.26
C GLN A 67 -10.86 0.83 15.12
N LEU A 68 -9.98 0.00 14.55
CA LEU A 68 -8.80 -0.50 15.27
C LEU A 68 -7.77 0.61 15.49
N ASN A 69 -7.51 1.42 14.47
CA ASN A 69 -6.59 2.53 14.57
C ASN A 69 -6.90 3.58 13.50
N PRO A 70 -7.67 4.63 13.83
CA PRO A 70 -8.03 5.67 12.87
C PRO A 70 -6.84 6.49 12.36
N ASN A 71 -5.70 6.44 13.05
CA ASN A 71 -4.51 7.19 12.65
C ASN A 71 -3.71 6.50 11.54
N LEU A 72 -4.01 5.26 11.23
CA LEU A 72 -3.32 4.54 10.16
C LEU A 72 -3.71 5.06 8.78
N ARG A 73 -4.95 5.49 8.62
CA ARG A 73 -5.47 5.93 7.33
C ARG A 73 -5.06 7.36 7.02
N SER A 74 -4.56 7.57 5.80
CA SER A 74 -4.22 8.90 5.33
C SER A 74 -5.48 9.72 5.06
N ILE A 75 -5.66 10.79 5.81
CA ILE A 75 -6.78 11.72 5.67
C ILE A 75 -6.20 13.11 5.46
N ASP A 76 -6.61 13.79 4.40
CA ASP A 76 -6.26 15.18 4.19
C ASP A 76 -7.52 16.02 3.97
N GLU A 77 -7.37 17.33 4.07
CA GLU A 77 -8.45 18.27 3.87
C GLU A 77 -8.11 19.17 2.68
N VAL A 78 -8.98 19.14 1.67
CA VAL A 78 -8.83 19.94 0.47
C VAL A 78 -10.11 20.75 0.27
N ASP A 79 -9.98 22.07 0.17
CA ASP A 79 -11.11 23.01 0.00
C ASP A 79 -12.22 22.82 1.05
N GLY A 80 -11.85 22.58 2.30
CA GLY A 80 -12.79 22.38 3.41
C GLY A 80 -13.48 21.03 3.43
N LYS A 81 -13.13 20.12 2.52
CA LYS A 81 -13.65 18.75 2.46
C LYS A 81 -12.61 17.76 2.88
N LYS A 82 -12.98 16.85 3.79
CA LYS A 82 -12.11 15.72 4.16
C LYS A 82 -11.98 14.76 2.98
N ARG A 83 -10.74 14.51 2.57
CA ARG A 83 -10.41 13.52 1.57
C ARG A 83 -9.81 12.30 2.25
N VAL A 84 -10.57 11.21 2.27
CA VAL A 84 -10.14 9.95 2.86
C VAL A 84 -9.52 9.10 1.76
N ARG A 85 -8.24 8.83 1.87
CA ARG A 85 -7.50 8.00 0.91
C ARG A 85 -7.49 6.55 1.35
N GLU A 86 -7.27 5.65 0.40
CA GLU A 86 -7.14 4.22 0.65
C GLU A 86 -5.71 3.81 1.03
N PHE A 87 -4.90 4.77 1.49
CA PHE A 87 -3.54 4.55 1.98
C PHE A 87 -3.51 4.38 3.48
N TYR A 88 -2.74 3.39 3.93
CA TYR A 88 -2.58 3.08 5.35
C TYR A 88 -1.10 3.05 5.71
N ALA A 89 -0.75 3.67 6.84
CA ALA A 89 0.60 3.65 7.39
C ALA A 89 0.82 2.33 8.15
N MET A 90 1.02 1.26 7.40
CA MET A 90 1.29 -0.07 7.94
C MET A 90 2.17 -0.86 6.98
N SER A 91 2.79 -1.92 7.48
CA SER A 91 3.56 -2.82 6.63
C SER A 91 2.64 -3.68 5.75
N LYS A 92 3.16 -4.16 4.64
CA LYS A 92 2.44 -5.10 3.77
C LYS A 92 2.09 -6.39 4.51
N GLU A 93 2.95 -6.83 5.41
CA GLU A 93 2.73 -8.02 6.22
C GLU A 93 1.57 -7.83 7.19
N GLN A 94 1.44 -6.67 7.81
CA GLN A 94 0.30 -6.34 8.67
C GLN A 94 -1.00 -6.29 7.87
N ALA A 95 -0.99 -5.65 6.71
CA ALA A 95 -2.15 -5.60 5.82
C ALA A 95 -2.57 -7.00 5.38
N TYR A 96 -1.60 -7.83 4.99
CA TYR A 96 -1.87 -9.22 4.62
C TYR A 96 -2.46 -10.02 5.78
N SER A 97 -1.93 -9.85 6.99
CA SER A 97 -2.43 -10.54 8.18
C SER A 97 -3.90 -10.21 8.47
N ILE A 98 -4.29 -8.95 8.31
CA ILE A 98 -5.69 -8.54 8.46
C ILE A 98 -6.56 -9.24 7.42
N LEU A 99 -6.15 -9.24 6.17
CA LEU A 99 -6.89 -9.84 5.08
C LEU A 99 -6.96 -11.36 5.22
N GLU A 100 -5.87 -11.99 5.65
CA GLU A 100 -5.82 -13.43 5.92
C GLU A 100 -6.78 -13.81 7.05
N THR A 101 -6.85 -13.04 8.12
CA THR A 101 -7.78 -13.27 9.22
C THR A 101 -9.22 -13.25 8.72
N ILE A 102 -9.56 -12.26 7.89
CA ILE A 102 -10.90 -12.17 7.29
C ILE A 102 -11.18 -13.39 6.40
N ALA A 103 -10.21 -13.80 5.60
CA ALA A 103 -10.34 -14.95 4.72
C ALA A 103 -10.54 -16.25 5.49
N ILE A 104 -9.82 -16.44 6.59
CA ILE A 104 -9.93 -17.61 7.47
C ILE A 104 -11.30 -17.62 8.17
N LEU A 105 -11.71 -16.51 8.75
CA LEU A 105 -12.99 -16.39 9.42
C LEU A 105 -14.18 -16.64 8.47
N GLY A 106 -14.03 -16.21 7.22
CA GLY A 106 -15.03 -16.44 6.19
C GLY A 106 -14.97 -17.83 5.54
N GLY A 107 -14.00 -18.67 5.92
CA GLY A 107 -13.83 -20.00 5.31
C GLY A 107 -13.36 -19.94 3.84
N ARG A 108 -12.70 -18.85 3.45
CA ARG A 108 -12.34 -18.59 2.04
C ARG A 108 -10.87 -18.29 1.83
N LYS A 109 -10.01 -18.93 2.63
CA LYS A 109 -8.56 -18.71 2.53
C LYS A 109 -8.01 -19.06 1.14
N ASN A 110 -8.65 -19.97 0.43
CA ASN A 110 -8.28 -20.37 -0.93
C ASN A 110 -8.45 -19.25 -1.97
N ARG A 111 -9.15 -18.18 -1.64
CA ARG A 111 -9.33 -17.00 -2.50
C ARG A 111 -8.30 -15.90 -2.24
N LEU A 112 -7.48 -16.07 -1.22
CA LEU A 112 -6.40 -15.16 -0.90
C LEU A 112 -5.14 -15.59 -1.66
N LYS A 113 -4.55 -14.66 -2.40
CA LYS A 113 -3.38 -14.93 -3.23
C LYS A 113 -2.28 -13.91 -2.94
N LEU A 114 -1.08 -14.40 -2.67
CA LEU A 114 0.14 -13.59 -2.68
C LEU A 114 0.67 -13.51 -4.11
N TRP A 115 1.13 -12.33 -4.50
CA TRP A 115 1.72 -12.11 -5.81
C TRP A 115 3.23 -11.97 -5.67
N GLU A 116 3.96 -12.64 -6.56
CA GLU A 116 5.40 -12.52 -6.61
C GLU A 116 5.79 -11.29 -7.42
N LEU A 117 6.86 -10.62 -6.99
CA LEU A 117 7.43 -9.53 -7.75
C LEU A 117 8.13 -10.08 -8.99
N SER A 118 7.97 -9.39 -10.13
CA SER A 118 8.79 -9.64 -11.30
C SER A 118 10.25 -9.24 -11.00
N GLU A 119 11.16 -9.72 -11.83
CA GLU A 119 12.58 -9.35 -11.69
C GLU A 119 12.78 -7.85 -11.80
N GLU A 120 12.08 -7.20 -12.72
CA GLU A 120 12.09 -5.74 -12.87
C GLU A 120 11.58 -5.03 -11.61
N GLN A 121 10.50 -5.51 -11.01
CA GLN A 121 9.95 -4.96 -9.78
C GLN A 121 10.90 -5.12 -8.60
N ARG A 122 11.61 -6.24 -8.53
CA ARG A 122 12.64 -6.46 -7.50
C ARG A 122 13.78 -5.46 -7.63
N LYS A 123 14.22 -5.18 -8.85
CA LYS A 123 15.25 -4.17 -9.12
C LYS A 123 14.80 -2.77 -8.68
N ASP A 124 13.54 -2.44 -8.88
CA ASP A 124 12.97 -1.17 -8.43
C ASP A 124 13.04 -1.02 -6.91
N VAL A 125 12.73 -2.09 -6.17
CA VAL A 125 12.81 -2.09 -4.70
C VAL A 125 14.26 -1.89 -4.24
N GLU A 126 15.20 -2.59 -4.86
CA GLU A 126 16.64 -2.44 -4.55
C GLU A 126 17.12 -1.03 -4.86
N LEU A 127 16.75 -0.48 -6.00
CA LEU A 127 17.14 0.87 -6.41
C LEU A 127 16.58 1.92 -5.45
N ALA A 128 15.32 1.80 -5.05
CA ALA A 128 14.69 2.72 -4.11
C ALA A 128 15.41 2.71 -2.75
N ALA A 129 15.78 1.52 -2.27
CA ALA A 129 16.56 1.37 -1.03
C ALA A 129 17.94 2.00 -1.13
N GLU A 130 18.64 1.81 -2.26
CA GLU A 130 19.95 2.43 -2.51
C GLU A 130 19.86 3.96 -2.52
N ILE A 131 18.84 4.52 -3.16
CA ILE A 131 18.64 5.97 -3.21
C ILE A 131 18.40 6.52 -1.80
N GLU A 132 17.61 5.85 -0.98
CA GLU A 132 17.35 6.25 0.39
C GLU A 132 18.63 6.19 1.25
N ASP A 133 19.39 5.12 1.15
CA ASP A 133 20.66 4.95 1.86
C ASP A 133 21.66 6.02 1.44
N GLU A 134 21.79 6.28 0.15
CA GLU A 134 22.67 7.31 -0.41
C GLU A 134 22.30 8.70 0.10
N HIS A 135 21.02 9.02 0.13
CA HIS A 135 20.51 10.27 0.67
C HIS A 135 20.87 10.40 2.16
N HIS A 136 20.68 9.34 2.93
CA HIS A 136 20.99 9.32 4.35
C HIS A 136 22.48 9.54 4.61
N GLU A 137 23.38 8.85 3.88
CA GLU A 137 24.82 8.95 4.03
C GLU A 137 25.37 10.30 3.56
N ARG A 138 24.88 10.84 2.44
CA ARG A 138 25.42 12.04 1.82
C ARG A 138 24.88 13.34 2.42
N ILE A 139 23.67 13.33 2.94
CA ILE A 139 22.99 14.55 3.38
C ILE A 139 22.72 14.52 4.89
N ILE A 140 22.08 13.47 5.37
CA ILE A 140 21.61 13.42 6.76
C ILE A 140 22.76 13.25 7.75
N ILE A 141 23.64 12.27 7.54
CA ILE A 141 24.77 12.02 8.44
C ILE A 141 25.75 13.20 8.49
N PRO A 142 26.21 13.76 7.36
CA PRO A 142 27.06 14.94 7.39
C PRO A 142 26.40 16.15 8.07
N PHE A 143 25.10 16.36 7.88
CA PHE A 143 24.37 17.45 8.52
C PHE A 143 24.32 17.29 10.05
N ILE A 144 24.03 16.09 10.54
CA ILE A 144 24.02 15.78 11.97
C ILE A 144 25.43 15.94 12.57
N THR A 145 26.45 15.48 11.87
CA THR A 145 27.85 15.62 12.30
C THR A 145 28.24 17.10 12.41
N TRP A 146 27.82 17.91 11.44
CA TRP A 146 28.06 19.35 11.44
C TRP A 146 27.39 20.02 12.65
N ILE A 147 26.12 19.71 12.93
CA ILE A 147 25.39 20.27 14.09
C ILE A 147 26.10 19.89 15.39
N LYS A 148 26.53 18.65 15.56
CA LYS A 148 27.23 18.18 16.77
C LYS A 148 28.59 18.82 16.97
N SER A 149 29.27 19.26 15.90
CA SER A 149 30.55 19.92 15.98
C SER A 149 30.47 21.43 16.18
N TYR A 150 29.26 22.00 16.12
CA TYR A 150 29.07 23.45 16.29
C TYR A 150 29.20 23.82 17.77
N PRO A 151 30.02 24.83 18.09
CA PRO A 151 30.26 25.24 19.49
C PRO A 151 29.05 25.87 20.17
#